data_9efd8d326782853f7c90a51902400e0a
#
_entry.id   9efd8d326782853f7c90a51902400e0a
#
_cell.length_a   1.000
_cell.length_b   1.000
_cell.length_c   1.000
_cell.angle_alpha   90.00
_cell.angle_beta   90.00
_cell.angle_gamma   90.00
#
_symmetry.space_group_name_H-M   'P 1'
#
loop_
_entity.id
_entity.type
_entity.pdbx_description
1 polymer ?
#
loop_
_entity_poly.entity_id
_entity_poly.type
_entity_poly.pdbx_seq_one_letter_code
_entity_poly.pdbx_strand_id
1 'polypeptide(L)'
;ELREYQRRGVDWLYFMSRNNLGAVLADDMGLGKTLQLLTLLAVEKAKGTRRGPSLIVAPTSVVNNWAREAARFVPDMRVRVHHGAGRLKGDDLFAAAEDSDIVITSYGTAARDAKDLASVQWDHVVLDEAQAIKNAGTQSSKSVRAIPARHRIALTGTPIENKLSELRSILDFVNPGMLGSQSFFRNHFAKAIESRRDPELADEMGERLQRLTAPFILRRLKTDTAIISDLPDKAEHVIAVDM
;
A
#
# COMPACT_ATOMS: atom_id res chain seq x y z
N GLU A 1 -12.03 -15.85 10.00
CA GLU A 1 -12.38 -16.29 8.67
C GLU A 1 -12.50 -15.09 7.74
N LEU A 2 -11.96 -15.18 6.49
CA LEU A 2 -12.06 -14.11 5.51
C LEU A 2 -13.45 -14.09 4.87
N ARG A 3 -13.98 -12.89 4.61
CA ARG A 3 -15.13 -12.71 3.72
C ARG A 3 -14.72 -13.02 2.27
N GLU A 4 -15.71 -13.33 1.43
CA GLU A 4 -15.44 -13.72 0.04
C GLU A 4 -14.68 -12.65 -0.74
N TYR A 5 -15.06 -11.37 -0.63
CA TYR A 5 -14.34 -10.29 -1.29
C TYR A 5 -12.91 -10.12 -0.77
N GLN A 6 -12.66 -10.37 0.52
CA GLN A 6 -11.32 -10.32 1.10
C GLN A 6 -10.45 -11.47 0.56
N ARG A 7 -11.02 -12.67 0.42
CA ARG A 7 -10.33 -13.82 -0.18
C ARG A 7 -9.90 -13.49 -1.61
N ARG A 8 -10.82 -12.96 -2.44
CA ARG A 8 -10.50 -12.51 -3.80
C ARG A 8 -9.40 -11.45 -3.82
N GLY A 9 -9.38 -10.53 -2.84
CA GLY A 9 -8.33 -9.55 -2.70
C GLY A 9 -6.97 -10.17 -2.38
N VAL A 10 -6.93 -11.15 -1.50
CA VAL A 10 -5.70 -11.92 -1.18
C VAL A 10 -5.22 -12.70 -2.40
N ASP A 11 -6.11 -13.37 -3.12
CA ASP A 11 -5.76 -14.13 -4.33
C ASP A 11 -5.19 -13.21 -5.41
N TRP A 12 -5.77 -12.02 -5.59
CA TRP A 12 -5.25 -11.02 -6.51
C TRP A 12 -3.87 -10.50 -6.08
N LEU A 13 -3.67 -10.14 -4.81
CA LEU A 13 -2.38 -9.72 -4.29
C LEU A 13 -1.31 -10.82 -4.45
N TYR A 14 -1.69 -12.08 -4.19
CA TYR A 14 -0.81 -13.22 -4.39
C TYR A 14 -0.43 -13.40 -5.86
N PHE A 15 -1.41 -13.29 -6.77
CA PHE A 15 -1.15 -13.32 -8.22
C PHE A 15 -0.16 -12.21 -8.64
N MET A 16 -0.37 -10.98 -8.18
CA MET A 16 0.53 -9.86 -8.46
C MET A 16 1.95 -10.13 -7.96
N SER A 17 2.06 -10.60 -6.71
CA SER A 17 3.34 -10.97 -6.10
C SER A 17 4.06 -12.06 -6.90
N ARG A 18 3.35 -13.10 -7.32
CA ARG A 18 3.93 -14.22 -8.08
C ARG A 18 4.42 -13.82 -9.47
N ASN A 19 3.86 -12.78 -10.04
CA ASN A 19 4.22 -12.27 -11.36
C ASN A 19 5.18 -11.06 -11.32
N ASN A 20 5.75 -10.73 -10.16
CA ASN A 20 6.62 -9.58 -9.93
C ASN A 20 5.97 -8.24 -10.32
N LEU A 21 4.67 -8.12 -10.10
CA LEU A 21 3.88 -6.92 -10.37
C LEU A 21 3.55 -6.21 -9.06
N GLY A 22 3.83 -4.94 -8.97
CA GLY A 22 3.41 -4.10 -7.85
C GLY A 22 1.90 -3.88 -7.88
N ALA A 23 1.30 -3.73 -6.68
CA ALA A 23 -0.14 -3.68 -6.51
C ALA A 23 -0.59 -2.48 -5.66
N VAL A 24 -1.73 -1.91 -6.00
CA VAL A 24 -2.42 -0.88 -5.21
C VAL A 24 -3.77 -1.45 -4.75
N LEU A 25 -3.91 -1.67 -3.45
CA LEU A 25 -5.17 -2.04 -2.82
C LEU A 25 -5.86 -0.77 -2.31
N ALA A 26 -6.85 -0.31 -3.06
CA ALA A 26 -7.53 0.97 -2.85
C ALA A 26 -8.97 0.82 -2.34
N ASP A 27 -9.26 -0.27 -1.66
CA ASP A 27 -10.56 -0.54 -1.04
C ASP A 27 -10.96 0.57 -0.07
N ASP A 28 -12.25 0.86 0.04
CA ASP A 28 -12.80 1.78 1.04
C ASP A 28 -12.32 1.44 2.45
N MET A 29 -12.27 2.46 3.32
CA MET A 29 -11.92 2.27 4.73
C MET A 29 -12.85 1.23 5.38
N GLY A 30 -12.28 0.33 6.20
CA GLY A 30 -13.06 -0.70 6.89
C GLY A 30 -13.36 -1.97 6.09
N LEU A 31 -12.92 -2.09 4.84
CA LEU A 31 -13.00 -3.33 4.06
C LEU A 31 -11.89 -4.34 4.37
N GLY A 32 -11.04 -4.06 5.35
CA GLY A 32 -10.04 -5.00 5.86
C GLY A 32 -8.77 -5.10 5.02
N LYS A 33 -8.23 -3.99 4.52
CA LYS A 33 -6.94 -3.96 3.80
C LYS A 33 -5.80 -4.56 4.61
N THR A 34 -5.70 -4.21 5.90
CA THR A 34 -4.71 -4.78 6.83
C THR A 34 -4.82 -6.30 6.90
N LEU A 35 -6.03 -6.82 7.09
CA LEU A 35 -6.28 -8.26 7.17
C LEU A 35 -5.90 -8.97 5.85
N GLN A 36 -6.26 -8.40 4.71
CA GLN A 36 -5.92 -8.95 3.40
C GLN A 36 -4.40 -9.02 3.20
N LEU A 37 -3.68 -7.94 3.55
CA LEU A 37 -2.22 -7.92 3.46
C LEU A 37 -1.57 -8.95 4.39
N LEU A 38 -1.96 -8.97 5.67
CA LEU A 38 -1.41 -9.93 6.64
C LEU A 38 -1.66 -11.37 6.21
N THR A 39 -2.84 -11.65 5.63
CA THR A 39 -3.16 -12.96 5.07
C THR A 39 -2.27 -13.30 3.88
N LEU A 40 -2.00 -12.38 2.97
CA LEU A 40 -1.04 -12.58 1.87
C LEU A 40 0.31 -13.03 2.43
N LEU A 41 0.87 -12.29 3.39
CA LEU A 41 2.18 -12.59 3.95
C LEU A 41 2.22 -13.96 4.65
N ALA A 42 1.14 -14.33 5.35
CA ALA A 42 1.00 -15.64 5.97
C ALA A 42 0.90 -16.78 4.93
N VAL A 43 0.15 -16.59 3.86
CA VAL A 43 0.03 -17.55 2.74
C VAL A 43 1.39 -17.76 2.07
N GLU A 44 2.13 -16.70 1.80
CA GLU A 44 3.46 -16.79 1.19
C GLU A 44 4.46 -17.50 2.10
N LYS A 45 4.41 -17.26 3.41
CA LYS A 45 5.21 -18.00 4.40
C LYS A 45 4.86 -19.49 4.39
N ALA A 46 3.58 -19.82 4.46
CA ALA A 46 3.10 -21.21 4.48
C ALA A 46 3.46 -21.97 3.20
N LYS A 47 3.42 -21.30 2.05
CA LYS A 47 3.79 -21.87 0.74
C LYS A 47 5.30 -21.87 0.48
N GLY A 48 6.12 -21.31 1.37
CA GLY A 48 7.57 -21.22 1.17
C GLY A 48 7.98 -20.34 -0.02
N THR A 49 7.14 -19.42 -0.44
CA THR A 49 7.41 -18.55 -1.59
C THR A 49 8.07 -17.23 -1.20
N ARG A 50 8.15 -16.94 0.08
CA ARG A 50 8.81 -15.76 0.64
C ARG A 50 10.33 -15.88 0.56
N ARG A 51 11.02 -14.78 0.29
CA ARG A 51 12.49 -14.72 0.15
C ARG A 51 13.18 -13.79 1.14
N GLY A 52 12.45 -13.20 2.08
CA GLY A 52 12.99 -12.28 3.07
C GLY A 52 11.88 -11.71 3.95
N PRO A 53 12.20 -10.78 4.85
CA PRO A 53 11.22 -10.07 5.66
C PRO A 53 10.39 -9.10 4.82
N SER A 54 9.23 -8.71 5.34
CA SER A 54 8.37 -7.68 4.76
C SER A 54 8.41 -6.41 5.61
N LEU A 55 8.57 -5.25 4.97
CA LEU A 55 8.56 -3.95 5.63
C LEU A 55 7.20 -3.27 5.41
N ILE A 56 6.54 -2.89 6.49
CA ILE A 56 5.32 -2.09 6.47
C ILE A 56 5.66 -0.68 6.95
N VAL A 57 5.42 0.31 6.10
CA VAL A 57 5.60 1.73 6.41
C VAL A 57 4.22 2.37 6.53
N ALA A 58 3.90 2.88 7.70
CA ALA A 58 2.58 3.40 8.04
C ALA A 58 2.66 4.80 8.70
N PRO A 59 1.56 5.55 8.78
CA PRO A 59 1.49 6.72 9.63
C PRO A 59 1.82 6.37 11.09
N THR A 60 2.51 7.25 11.80
CA THR A 60 2.94 7.02 13.20
C THR A 60 1.78 6.60 14.11
N SER A 61 0.62 7.19 13.92
CA SER A 61 -0.59 6.94 14.72
C SER A 61 -1.12 5.50 14.62
N VAL A 62 -0.80 4.77 13.55
CA VAL A 62 -1.32 3.41 13.31
C VAL A 62 -0.26 2.31 13.43
N VAL A 63 1.02 2.65 13.69
CA VAL A 63 2.10 1.65 13.86
C VAL A 63 1.75 0.60 14.92
N ASN A 64 1.29 1.03 16.09
CA ASN A 64 0.90 0.12 17.16
C ASN A 64 -0.37 -0.68 16.83
N ASN A 65 -1.27 -0.11 16.03
CA ASN A 65 -2.45 -0.84 15.57
C ASN A 65 -2.05 -1.98 14.63
N TRP A 66 -1.13 -1.74 13.70
CA TRP A 66 -0.56 -2.77 12.84
C TRP A 66 0.03 -3.93 13.63
N ALA A 67 0.81 -3.63 14.68
CA ALA A 67 1.39 -4.66 15.54
C ALA A 67 0.32 -5.49 16.27
N ARG A 68 -0.74 -4.85 16.79
CA ARG A 68 -1.85 -5.54 17.45
C ARG A 68 -2.65 -6.41 16.48
N GLU A 69 -2.95 -5.91 15.29
CA GLU A 69 -3.65 -6.67 14.26
C GLU A 69 -2.81 -7.86 13.77
N ALA A 70 -1.51 -7.68 13.59
CA ALA A 70 -0.62 -8.77 13.24
C ALA A 70 -0.60 -9.86 14.32
N ALA A 71 -0.46 -9.49 15.59
CA ALA A 71 -0.52 -10.44 16.71
C ALA A 71 -1.87 -11.19 16.79
N ARG A 72 -2.96 -10.54 16.39
CA ARG A 72 -4.30 -11.14 16.38
C ARG A 72 -4.55 -12.08 15.21
N PHE A 73 -4.15 -11.67 13.99
CA PHE A 73 -4.54 -12.36 12.76
C PHE A 73 -3.49 -13.35 12.26
N VAL A 74 -2.22 -13.10 12.58
CA VAL A 74 -1.09 -13.94 12.14
C VAL A 74 -0.11 -14.20 13.30
N PRO A 75 -0.57 -14.82 14.40
CA PRO A 75 0.22 -14.97 15.64
C PRO A 75 1.52 -15.76 15.44
N ASP A 76 1.60 -16.61 14.42
CA ASP A 76 2.78 -17.40 14.11
C ASP A 76 3.86 -16.64 13.33
N MET A 77 3.61 -15.35 13.01
CA MET A 77 4.58 -14.50 12.35
C MET A 77 5.40 -13.70 13.37
N ARG A 78 6.72 -13.67 13.18
CA ARG A 78 7.64 -12.87 13.97
C ARG A 78 7.55 -11.42 13.55
N VAL A 79 6.91 -10.60 14.37
CA VAL A 79 6.65 -9.18 14.09
C VAL A 79 7.54 -8.30 14.94
N ARG A 80 8.21 -7.35 14.32
CA ARG A 80 9.06 -6.35 14.96
C ARG A 80 8.56 -4.94 14.66
N VAL A 81 8.46 -4.11 15.70
CA VAL A 81 8.21 -2.68 15.55
C VAL A 81 9.54 -1.94 15.56
N HIS A 82 9.87 -1.29 14.44
CA HIS A 82 11.03 -0.43 14.28
C HIS A 82 10.60 1.03 14.40
N HIS A 83 10.42 1.49 15.63
CA HIS A 83 9.94 2.83 15.94
C HIS A 83 10.42 3.27 17.33
N GLY A 84 10.45 4.60 17.57
CA GLY A 84 10.83 5.16 18.86
C GLY A 84 12.35 5.38 19.03
N ALA A 85 12.75 5.83 20.24
CA ALA A 85 14.14 6.23 20.52
C ALA A 85 15.09 5.02 20.66
N GLY A 86 14.59 3.91 21.21
CA GLY A 86 15.35 2.69 21.45
C GLY A 86 15.41 1.71 20.27
N ARG A 87 15.03 2.13 19.06
CA ARG A 87 15.05 1.27 17.88
C ARG A 87 16.49 0.91 17.46
N LEU A 88 16.66 -0.28 16.94
CA LEU A 88 17.95 -0.79 16.46
C LEU A 88 18.45 -0.01 15.23
N LYS A 89 19.77 -0.07 14.99
CA LYS A 89 20.42 0.59 13.85
C LYS A 89 21.55 -0.28 13.31
N GLY A 90 22.02 0.02 12.09
CA GLY A 90 23.14 -0.67 11.47
C GLY A 90 22.97 -2.18 11.46
N ASP A 91 24.03 -2.90 11.83
CA ASP A 91 24.09 -4.36 11.82
C ASP A 91 23.06 -5.02 12.75
N ASP A 92 22.74 -4.38 13.89
CA ASP A 92 21.72 -4.87 14.81
C ASP A 92 20.32 -4.82 14.19
N LEU A 93 20.00 -3.78 13.42
CA LEU A 93 18.77 -3.71 12.66
C LEU A 93 18.74 -4.76 11.55
N PHE A 94 19.85 -4.91 10.83
CA PHE A 94 19.95 -5.92 9.78
C PHE A 94 19.67 -7.33 10.32
N ALA A 95 20.40 -7.74 11.37
CA ALA A 95 20.21 -9.06 11.99
C ALA A 95 18.78 -9.25 12.51
N ALA A 96 18.21 -8.22 13.15
CA ALA A 96 16.85 -8.28 13.67
C ALA A 96 15.77 -8.33 12.57
N ALA A 97 16.01 -7.69 11.42
CA ALA A 97 15.12 -7.75 10.26
C ALA A 97 15.14 -9.15 9.62
N GLU A 98 16.33 -9.72 9.41
CA GLU A 98 16.48 -11.07 8.87
C GLU A 98 15.80 -12.13 9.76
N ASP A 99 15.82 -11.94 11.08
CA ASP A 99 15.12 -12.82 12.04
C ASP A 99 13.61 -12.54 12.13
N SER A 100 13.08 -11.56 11.42
CA SER A 100 11.68 -11.19 11.44
C SER A 100 10.93 -11.67 10.20
N ASP A 101 9.62 -11.84 10.33
CA ASP A 101 8.73 -12.04 9.18
C ASP A 101 8.17 -10.70 8.70
N ILE A 102 7.87 -9.80 9.65
CA ILE A 102 7.32 -8.47 9.39
C ILE A 102 8.06 -7.45 10.26
N VAL A 103 8.50 -6.37 9.64
CA VAL A 103 9.00 -5.17 10.33
C VAL A 103 8.03 -4.02 10.05
N ILE A 104 7.56 -3.36 11.10
CA ILE A 104 6.62 -2.24 11.01
C ILE A 104 7.33 -0.97 11.42
N THR A 105 7.24 0.06 10.60
CA THR A 105 7.85 1.37 10.88
C THR A 105 6.93 2.53 10.46
N SER A 106 7.31 3.75 10.81
CA SER A 106 6.62 4.94 10.33
C SER A 106 7.36 5.62 9.19
N TYR A 107 6.65 6.44 8.38
CA TYR A 107 7.26 7.23 7.31
C TYR A 107 8.41 8.09 7.83
N GLY A 108 8.25 8.75 8.97
CA GLY A 108 9.29 9.58 9.57
C GLY A 108 10.50 8.78 10.03
N THR A 109 10.30 7.58 10.57
CA THR A 109 11.39 6.67 10.97
C THR A 109 12.08 6.10 9.73
N ALA A 110 11.33 5.66 8.73
CA ALA A 110 11.88 5.18 7.47
C ALA A 110 12.75 6.23 6.77
N ALA A 111 12.36 7.51 6.83
CA ALA A 111 13.16 8.60 6.28
C ALA A 111 14.47 8.82 7.03
N ARG A 112 14.47 8.70 8.36
CA ARG A 112 15.67 8.87 9.19
C ARG A 112 16.64 7.70 9.07
N ASP A 113 16.11 6.49 8.96
CA ASP A 113 16.89 5.25 8.96
C ASP A 113 16.96 4.62 7.55
N ALA A 114 16.75 5.43 6.51
CA ALA A 114 16.66 4.97 5.12
C ALA A 114 17.89 4.15 4.67
N LYS A 115 19.09 4.54 5.12
CA LYS A 115 20.33 3.85 4.80
C LYS A 115 20.37 2.45 5.40
N ASP A 116 19.99 2.31 6.67
CA ASP A 116 19.99 1.03 7.36
C ASP A 116 18.89 0.12 6.80
N LEU A 117 17.69 0.66 6.52
CA LEU A 117 16.61 -0.09 5.90
C LEU A 117 16.93 -0.53 4.46
N ALA A 118 17.75 0.25 3.75
CA ALA A 118 18.20 -0.10 2.40
C ALA A 118 19.25 -1.22 2.38
N SER A 119 19.87 -1.57 3.50
CA SER A 119 20.81 -2.70 3.58
C SER A 119 20.11 -4.06 3.66
N VAL A 120 18.82 -4.10 4.02
CA VAL A 120 18.02 -5.32 4.12
C VAL A 120 17.39 -5.66 2.77
N GLN A 121 17.37 -6.95 2.42
CA GLN A 121 16.68 -7.44 1.22
C GLN A 121 15.21 -7.75 1.56
N TRP A 122 14.35 -6.78 1.32
CA TRP A 122 12.92 -6.91 1.62
C TRP A 122 12.20 -7.74 0.55
N ASP A 123 11.39 -8.69 0.97
CA ASP A 123 10.49 -9.41 0.06
C ASP A 123 9.36 -8.46 -0.39
N HIS A 124 8.71 -7.80 0.56
CA HIS A 124 7.74 -6.75 0.30
C HIS A 124 8.12 -5.44 0.99
N VAL A 125 7.90 -4.31 0.32
CA VAL A 125 7.75 -3.00 0.96
C VAL A 125 6.33 -2.53 0.74
N VAL A 126 5.61 -2.35 1.83
CA VAL A 126 4.20 -1.97 1.85
C VAL A 126 4.06 -0.57 2.41
N LEU A 127 3.35 0.29 1.71
CA LEU A 127 2.97 1.61 2.21
C LEU A 127 1.50 1.60 2.61
N ASP A 128 1.23 1.86 3.88
CA ASP A 128 -0.12 2.15 4.36
C ASP A 128 -0.40 3.64 4.25
N GLU A 129 -1.65 4.01 3.95
CA GLU A 129 -2.03 5.39 3.60
C GLU A 129 -1.07 5.99 2.57
N ALA A 130 -0.94 5.29 1.44
CA ALA A 130 0.09 5.57 0.42
C ALA A 130 0.00 6.97 -0.19
N GLN A 131 -1.10 7.72 0.01
CA GLN A 131 -1.17 9.14 -0.32
C GLN A 131 -0.12 9.99 0.41
N ALA A 132 0.54 9.47 1.45
CA ALA A 132 1.67 10.11 2.12
C ALA A 132 2.83 10.39 1.15
N ILE A 133 2.98 9.62 0.08
CA ILE A 133 4.01 9.81 -0.96
C ILE A 133 3.52 10.51 -2.22
N LYS A 134 2.34 11.16 -2.18
CA LYS A 134 1.78 11.90 -3.33
C LYS A 134 2.74 12.92 -3.95
N ASN A 135 3.59 13.52 -3.14
CA ASN A 135 4.65 14.40 -3.60
C ASN A 135 5.99 13.66 -3.63
N ALA A 136 6.43 13.31 -4.84
CA ALA A 136 7.67 12.58 -5.07
C ALA A 136 8.94 13.34 -4.62
N GLY A 137 8.86 14.66 -4.45
CA GLY A 137 9.96 15.51 -4.02
C GLY A 137 10.27 15.48 -2.52
N THR A 138 9.35 14.99 -1.69
CA THR A 138 9.54 14.95 -0.23
C THR A 138 10.61 13.94 0.20
N GLN A 139 11.27 14.21 1.33
CA GLN A 139 12.26 13.29 1.89
C GLN A 139 11.66 11.90 2.17
N SER A 140 10.48 11.84 2.75
CA SER A 140 9.78 10.57 3.01
C SER A 140 9.53 9.76 1.73
N SER A 141 9.06 10.43 0.66
CA SER A 141 8.82 9.78 -0.63
C SER A 141 10.13 9.24 -1.24
N LYS A 142 11.20 10.05 -1.24
CA LYS A 142 12.51 9.63 -1.74
C LYS A 142 13.06 8.45 -0.94
N SER A 143 12.96 8.50 0.38
CA SER A 143 13.49 7.46 1.27
C SER A 143 12.83 6.11 1.06
N VAL A 144 11.49 6.05 1.02
CA VAL A 144 10.79 4.78 0.82
C VAL A 144 11.00 4.20 -0.58
N ARG A 145 11.21 5.05 -1.59
CA ARG A 145 11.54 4.61 -2.96
C ARG A 145 12.94 4.02 -3.07
N ALA A 146 13.86 4.46 -2.23
CA ALA A 146 15.24 3.97 -2.21
C ALA A 146 15.39 2.61 -1.51
N ILE A 147 14.40 2.17 -0.72
CA ILE A 147 14.44 0.87 -0.05
C ILE A 147 14.26 -0.24 -1.09
N PRO A 148 15.19 -1.20 -1.20
CA PRO A 148 15.07 -2.29 -2.16
C PRO A 148 13.96 -3.25 -1.74
N ALA A 149 13.18 -3.71 -2.71
CA ALA A 149 12.13 -4.67 -2.47
C ALA A 149 11.90 -5.54 -3.71
N ARG A 150 11.58 -6.82 -3.51
CA ARG A 150 11.16 -7.69 -4.61
C ARG A 150 9.78 -7.29 -5.11
N HIS A 151 8.87 -6.96 -4.19
CA HIS A 151 7.52 -6.47 -4.48
C HIS A 151 7.21 -5.21 -3.70
N ARG A 152 6.37 -4.38 -4.28
CA ARG A 152 5.87 -3.17 -3.66
C ARG A 152 4.36 -3.14 -3.69
N ILE A 153 3.76 -2.84 -2.54
CA ILE A 153 2.31 -2.77 -2.37
C ILE A 153 1.97 -1.41 -1.75
N ALA A 154 0.95 -0.77 -2.29
CA ALA A 154 0.39 0.45 -1.72
C ALA A 154 -1.04 0.17 -1.23
N LEU A 155 -1.34 0.56 0.01
CA LEU A 155 -2.67 0.54 0.58
C LEU A 155 -3.16 1.97 0.71
N THR A 156 -4.38 2.24 0.29
CA THR A 156 -5.02 3.55 0.45
C THR A 156 -6.53 3.41 0.58
N GLY A 157 -7.15 4.25 1.39
CA GLY A 157 -8.60 4.34 1.51
C GLY A 157 -9.17 5.53 0.73
N THR A 158 -8.33 6.32 0.07
CA THR A 158 -8.75 7.49 -0.71
C THR A 158 -8.81 7.20 -2.20
N PRO A 159 -9.76 7.81 -2.94
CA PRO A 159 -9.81 7.70 -4.39
C PRO A 159 -8.58 8.36 -5.01
N ILE A 160 -7.63 7.55 -5.52
CA ILE A 160 -6.41 8.05 -6.18
C ILE A 160 -6.66 8.54 -7.61
N GLU A 161 -7.76 8.13 -8.21
CA GLU A 161 -8.12 8.43 -9.61
C GLU A 161 -8.43 9.92 -9.83
N ASN A 162 -8.85 10.62 -8.78
CA ASN A 162 -9.24 12.03 -8.86
C ASN A 162 -8.04 13.01 -8.91
N LYS A 163 -6.82 12.52 -8.71
CA LYS A 163 -5.60 13.35 -8.70
C LYS A 163 -4.49 12.65 -9.47
N LEU A 164 -4.30 13.05 -10.72
CA LEU A 164 -3.35 12.40 -11.63
C LEU A 164 -1.92 12.36 -11.11
N SER A 165 -1.48 13.41 -10.42
CA SER A 165 -0.14 13.45 -9.82
C SER A 165 0.03 12.45 -8.67
N GLU A 166 -1.03 12.22 -7.89
CA GLU A 166 -1.06 11.25 -6.81
C GLU A 166 -1.09 9.82 -7.36
N LEU A 167 -1.98 9.56 -8.32
CA LEU A 167 -2.05 8.31 -9.07
C LEU A 167 -0.68 7.94 -9.63
N ARG A 168 -0.04 8.87 -10.36
CA ARG A 168 1.28 8.63 -10.90
C ARG A 168 2.30 8.32 -9.81
N SER A 169 2.34 9.09 -8.73
CA SER A 169 3.32 8.90 -7.66
C SER A 169 3.19 7.53 -7.00
N ILE A 170 1.98 7.07 -6.73
CA ILE A 170 1.73 5.76 -6.12
C ILE A 170 2.06 4.63 -7.10
N LEU A 171 1.62 4.73 -8.37
CA LEU A 171 1.92 3.71 -9.38
C LEU A 171 3.42 3.63 -9.70
N ASP A 172 4.13 4.76 -9.72
CA ASP A 172 5.59 4.78 -9.91
C ASP A 172 6.34 4.16 -8.72
N PHE A 173 5.76 4.22 -7.50
CA PHE A 173 6.31 3.49 -6.36
C PHE A 173 6.16 1.98 -6.53
N VAL A 174 4.96 1.49 -6.86
CA VAL A 174 4.70 0.05 -6.93
C VAL A 174 5.29 -0.59 -8.20
N ASN A 175 5.29 0.12 -9.32
CA ASN A 175 5.86 -0.31 -10.61
C ASN A 175 6.72 0.82 -11.20
N PRO A 176 7.98 0.97 -10.78
CA PRO A 176 8.84 2.05 -11.22
C PRO A 176 8.95 2.14 -12.75
N GLY A 177 8.75 3.34 -13.28
CA GLY A 177 8.87 3.62 -14.72
C GLY A 177 7.67 3.25 -15.58
N MET A 178 6.64 2.59 -15.04
CA MET A 178 5.47 2.13 -15.82
C MET A 178 4.75 3.27 -16.56
N LEU A 179 4.63 4.44 -15.95
CA LEU A 179 3.99 5.62 -16.55
C LEU A 179 4.99 6.63 -17.13
N GLY A 180 6.23 6.22 -17.32
CA GLY A 180 7.30 7.07 -17.84
C GLY A 180 7.78 8.14 -16.85
N SER A 181 8.60 9.07 -17.35
CA SER A 181 9.10 10.19 -16.54
C SER A 181 7.96 11.14 -16.15
N GLN A 182 8.19 11.98 -15.13
CA GLN A 182 7.21 12.98 -14.71
C GLN A 182 6.86 13.97 -15.83
N SER A 183 7.83 14.35 -16.65
CA SER A 183 7.61 15.23 -17.80
C SER A 183 6.80 14.54 -18.91
N PHE A 184 7.09 13.26 -19.19
CA PHE A 184 6.32 12.47 -20.13
C PHE A 184 4.86 12.37 -19.69
N PHE A 185 4.60 11.92 -18.47
CA PHE A 185 3.25 11.78 -17.93
C PHE A 185 2.48 13.10 -17.98
N ARG A 186 3.12 14.20 -17.56
CA ARG A 186 2.49 15.51 -17.58
C ARG A 186 2.12 15.96 -18.99
N ASN A 187 2.99 15.72 -19.97
CA ASN A 187 2.75 16.17 -21.35
C ASN A 187 1.75 15.29 -22.10
N HIS A 188 1.76 13.97 -21.85
CA HIS A 188 0.92 13.03 -22.60
C HIS A 188 -0.47 12.80 -21.96
N PHE A 189 -0.59 12.88 -20.62
CA PHE A 189 -1.82 12.59 -19.93
C PHE A 189 -2.35 13.81 -19.19
N ALA A 190 -1.59 14.34 -18.20
CA ALA A 190 -2.12 15.33 -17.29
C ALA A 190 -2.58 16.61 -17.98
N LYS A 191 -1.80 17.15 -18.91
CA LYS A 191 -2.19 18.38 -19.63
C LYS A 191 -3.46 18.20 -20.47
N ALA A 192 -3.64 17.08 -21.14
CA ALA A 192 -4.83 16.83 -21.92
C ALA A 192 -6.07 16.69 -21.02
N ILE A 193 -5.97 15.84 -19.97
CA ILE A 193 -7.07 15.53 -19.07
C ILE A 193 -7.48 16.76 -18.21
N GLU A 194 -6.49 17.52 -17.70
CA GLU A 194 -6.74 18.62 -16.77
C GLU A 194 -7.13 19.94 -17.48
N SER A 195 -6.64 20.17 -18.71
CA SER A 195 -6.87 21.44 -19.42
C SER A 195 -8.33 21.62 -19.88
N ARG A 196 -9.04 20.52 -20.13
CA ARG A 196 -10.41 20.49 -20.67
C ARG A 196 -10.64 21.38 -21.91
N ARG A 197 -9.56 21.75 -22.61
CA ARG A 197 -9.65 22.57 -23.85
C ARG A 197 -10.24 21.79 -25.01
N ASP A 198 -9.98 20.50 -25.03
CA ASP A 198 -10.51 19.53 -25.97
C ASP A 198 -11.13 18.38 -25.18
N PRO A 199 -12.46 18.35 -24.98
CA PRO A 199 -13.12 17.32 -24.21
C PRO A 199 -12.93 15.91 -24.78
N GLU A 200 -12.94 15.76 -26.11
CA GLU A 200 -12.76 14.44 -26.75
C GLU A 200 -11.36 13.88 -26.47
N LEU A 201 -10.33 14.70 -26.61
CA LEU A 201 -8.97 14.31 -26.28
C LEU A 201 -8.79 14.03 -24.76
N ALA A 202 -9.44 14.80 -23.89
CA ALA A 202 -9.39 14.59 -22.45
C ALA A 202 -10.00 13.22 -22.08
N ASP A 203 -11.15 12.88 -22.66
CA ASP A 203 -11.83 11.61 -22.43
C ASP A 203 -11.01 10.44 -22.99
N GLU A 204 -10.49 10.55 -24.22
CA GLU A 204 -9.61 9.53 -24.83
C GLU A 204 -8.38 9.25 -23.96
N MET A 205 -7.70 10.30 -23.51
CA MET A 205 -6.49 10.15 -22.67
C MET A 205 -6.84 9.61 -21.27
N GLY A 206 -7.98 9.99 -20.71
CA GLY A 206 -8.50 9.44 -19.47
C GLY A 206 -8.75 7.94 -19.57
N GLU A 207 -9.49 7.50 -20.58
CA GLU A 207 -9.75 6.08 -20.83
C GLU A 207 -8.47 5.28 -21.09
N ARG A 208 -7.53 5.84 -21.83
CA ARG A 208 -6.25 5.22 -22.08
C ARG A 208 -5.45 5.03 -20.80
N LEU A 209 -5.39 6.05 -19.95
CA LEU A 209 -4.72 5.98 -18.66
C LEU A 209 -5.41 4.95 -17.76
N GLN A 210 -6.74 4.93 -17.70
CA GLN A 210 -7.50 3.96 -16.93
C GLN A 210 -7.20 2.53 -17.37
N ARG A 211 -7.22 2.24 -18.69
CA ARG A 211 -6.86 0.91 -19.22
C ARG A 211 -5.45 0.48 -18.85
N LEU A 212 -4.49 1.40 -18.85
CA LEU A 212 -3.10 1.11 -18.46
C LEU A 212 -2.95 0.82 -16.97
N THR A 213 -3.74 1.47 -16.12
CA THR A 213 -3.57 1.43 -14.66
C THR A 213 -4.48 0.43 -13.96
N ALA A 214 -5.67 0.14 -14.52
CA ALA A 214 -6.66 -0.75 -13.94
C ALA A 214 -6.13 -2.14 -13.51
N PRO A 215 -5.24 -2.82 -14.26
CA PRO A 215 -4.72 -4.12 -13.83
C PRO A 215 -3.95 -4.08 -12.50
N PHE A 216 -3.43 -2.93 -12.11
CA PHE A 216 -2.57 -2.75 -10.93
C PHE A 216 -3.30 -2.17 -9.73
N ILE A 217 -4.60 -1.85 -9.87
CA ILE A 217 -5.41 -1.23 -8.83
C ILE A 217 -6.63 -2.09 -8.55
N LEU A 218 -6.77 -2.55 -7.33
CA LEU A 218 -8.01 -3.17 -6.85
C LEU A 218 -8.74 -2.18 -5.95
N ARG A 219 -9.91 -1.74 -6.39
CA ARG A 219 -10.77 -0.82 -5.66
C ARG A 219 -12.18 -1.37 -5.53
N ARG A 220 -12.68 -1.45 -4.31
CA ARG A 220 -14.05 -1.84 -4.00
C ARG A 220 -14.66 -0.82 -3.05
N LEU A 221 -15.94 -0.54 -3.28
CA LEU A 221 -16.68 0.44 -2.49
C LEU A 221 -17.61 -0.26 -1.52
N LYS A 222 -17.86 0.34 -0.36
CA LYS A 222 -18.86 -0.16 0.60
C LYS A 222 -20.29 -0.16 0.05
N THR A 223 -20.52 0.60 -1.02
CA THR A 223 -21.81 0.68 -1.74
C THR A 223 -21.95 -0.37 -2.83
N ASP A 224 -20.92 -1.16 -3.10
CA ASP A 224 -20.96 -2.21 -4.10
C ASP A 224 -21.84 -3.38 -3.62
N THR A 225 -22.87 -3.69 -4.39
CA THR A 225 -23.85 -4.73 -4.03
C THR A 225 -23.24 -6.12 -3.85
N ALA A 226 -22.16 -6.43 -4.57
CA ALA A 226 -21.41 -7.68 -4.42
C ALA A 226 -20.67 -7.79 -3.07
N ILE A 227 -20.47 -6.66 -2.39
CA ILE A 227 -19.80 -6.57 -1.08
C ILE A 227 -20.82 -6.38 0.03
N ILE A 228 -21.91 -5.62 -0.22
CA ILE A 228 -22.95 -5.30 0.77
C ILE A 228 -23.64 -6.56 1.29
N SER A 229 -23.83 -7.58 0.45
CA SER A 229 -24.45 -8.84 0.90
C SER A 229 -23.69 -9.50 2.06
N ASP A 230 -22.43 -9.14 2.25
CA ASP A 230 -21.54 -9.67 3.29
C ASP A 230 -21.30 -8.70 4.45
N LEU A 231 -21.74 -7.46 4.36
CA LEU A 231 -21.58 -6.47 5.42
C LEU A 231 -22.83 -6.42 6.32
N PRO A 232 -22.67 -6.23 7.64
CA PRO A 232 -23.82 -5.96 8.50
C PRO A 232 -24.47 -4.64 8.12
N ASP A 233 -25.79 -4.54 8.33
CA ASP A 233 -26.54 -3.31 8.11
C ASP A 233 -25.90 -2.13 8.85
N LYS A 234 -25.89 -0.97 8.19
CA LYS A 234 -25.39 0.26 8.79
C LYS A 234 -26.34 0.69 9.91
N ALA A 235 -25.94 0.47 11.17
CA ALA A 235 -26.66 1.01 12.32
C ALA A 235 -26.15 2.43 12.63
N GLU A 236 -27.01 3.43 12.46
CA GLU A 236 -26.74 4.80 12.91
C GLU A 236 -27.38 5.00 14.28
N HIS A 237 -26.55 5.15 15.31
CA HIS A 237 -27.01 5.58 16.63
C HIS A 237 -26.78 7.09 16.78
N VAL A 238 -27.86 7.85 16.78
CA VAL A 238 -27.82 9.28 17.12
C VAL A 238 -27.87 9.37 18.65
N ILE A 239 -26.76 9.70 19.26
CA ILE A 239 -26.70 10.03 20.70
C ILE A 239 -26.93 11.54 20.81
N ALA A 240 -28.10 11.94 21.27
CA ALA A 240 -28.33 13.33 21.69
C ALA A 240 -27.58 13.56 23.00
N VAL A 241 -26.61 14.47 22.97
CA VAL A 241 -25.95 14.97 24.20
C VAL A 241 -26.61 16.30 24.52
N ASP A 242 -27.44 16.29 25.56
CA ASP A 242 -27.93 17.54 26.16
C ASP A 242 -26.75 18.23 26.85
N MET A 243 -26.49 19.49 26.48
CA MET A 243 -25.53 20.37 27.15
C MET A 243 -26.22 21.17 28.23
#